data_ecd604014ed522cdd96ebda929efd793
#
_entry.id   ecd604014ed522cdd96ebda929efd793
#
_cell.length_a   1.000
_cell.length_b   1.000
_cell.length_c   1.000
_cell.angle_alpha   90.00
_cell.angle_beta   90.00
_cell.angle_gamma   90.00
#
_symmetry.space_group_name_H-M   'P 1'
#
loop_
_entity.id
_entity.type
_entity.pdbx_description
1 polymer ?
#
loop_
_entity_poly.entity_id
_entity_poly.type
_entity_poly.pdbx_seq_one_letter_code
_entity_poly.pdbx_strand_id
1 'polypeptide(L)'
;GNGSGIFSKMIYFYLECDALDNDIRSLFMAFYPGRAIKRIETKEYACAEGDLFLRVCMSDCAETQCLANEDNAKKKMTMELMQDGTLLEDACECELSDRKDTKTKAKCMLYCLLSKLTKKELPWGTLTGIRPTKIARTMLMEGASDEECIDYMKNQMLCGEEKTMLSLDIAKREIKLLDCLDYEDGYSLYVGIAFCPTTCAYCSFTSYPVSRFGDRVDAYLDSIEKEIDYVAEAFKDKKLNTIYIGGGTPTTLEPDQLERLLSKIENSFNLSFLQEWTVEAGRPDSITREKLKTIKRHPVTRISINPQTMKDETLELIGRRHTVLQVKDAFLLAREEGFDNINMDIIVGLPQETKEDVENTLEEIKKLGPDNLTVHSLAIKRAARLNTQKEEYAGMKSVNS
;
A
#
# COMPACT_ATOMS: atom_id res chain seq x y z
N GLY A 1 26.74 -30.96 21.52
CA GLY A 1 27.81 -30.00 21.33
C GLY A 1 27.60 -29.15 20.09
N ASN A 2 27.91 -27.90 20.12
CA ASN A 2 27.99 -26.89 19.08
C ASN A 2 26.66 -26.43 18.48
N GLY A 3 25.92 -25.64 19.25
CA GLY A 3 25.02 -24.65 18.73
C GLY A 3 25.83 -23.45 18.21
N SER A 4 26.12 -23.38 16.92
CA SER A 4 26.57 -22.18 16.25
C SER A 4 25.34 -21.23 16.15
N GLY A 5 25.22 -20.35 17.14
CA GLY A 5 24.28 -19.24 17.06
C GLY A 5 24.58 -18.41 15.81
N ILE A 6 23.68 -18.44 14.85
CA ILE A 6 23.69 -17.51 13.73
C ILE A 6 23.36 -16.16 14.36
N PHE A 7 24.36 -15.37 14.74
CA PHE A 7 24.19 -13.97 15.11
C PHE A 7 23.69 -13.27 13.85
N SER A 8 22.41 -12.92 13.83
CA SER A 8 21.86 -12.16 12.72
C SER A 8 22.58 -10.80 12.69
N LYS A 9 23.28 -10.54 11.59
CA LYS A 9 23.98 -9.27 11.34
C LYS A 9 23.03 -8.11 11.58
N MET A 10 23.43 -7.15 12.41
CA MET A 10 22.62 -6.01 12.83
C MET A 10 22.98 -4.75 12.05
N ILE A 11 22.05 -3.82 11.98
CA ILE A 11 22.30 -2.43 11.54
C ILE A 11 22.13 -1.54 12.76
N TYR A 12 23.19 -0.82 13.10
CA TYR A 12 23.18 0.18 14.15
C TYR A 12 23.28 1.57 13.54
N PHE A 13 22.64 2.56 14.15
CA PHE A 13 22.82 3.94 13.72
C PHE A 13 22.69 4.92 14.88
N TYR A 14 23.44 6.02 14.77
CA TYR A 14 23.41 7.17 15.63
C TYR A 14 22.96 8.41 14.86
N LEU A 15 22.05 9.21 15.42
CA LEU A 15 21.53 10.45 14.81
C LEU A 15 21.55 11.60 15.81
N GLU A 16 22.08 12.76 15.41
CA GLU A 16 21.91 14.02 16.11
C GLU A 16 20.60 14.74 15.75
N CYS A 17 19.93 14.35 14.66
CA CYS A 17 18.66 14.92 14.22
C CYS A 17 17.55 13.85 14.22
N ASP A 18 16.67 13.87 15.22
CA ASP A 18 15.59 12.88 15.38
C ASP A 18 14.60 12.85 14.21
N ALA A 19 14.45 13.98 13.52
CA ALA A 19 13.55 14.09 12.37
C ALA A 19 13.90 13.15 11.21
N LEU A 20 15.13 12.61 11.18
CA LEU A 20 15.63 11.72 10.13
C LEU A 20 15.42 10.23 10.44
N ASP A 21 15.02 9.84 11.66
CA ASP A 21 14.96 8.44 12.10
C ASP A 21 14.16 7.54 11.14
N ASN A 22 12.94 7.94 10.80
CA ASN A 22 12.08 7.14 9.91
C ASN A 22 12.63 7.05 8.49
N ASP A 23 13.23 8.12 7.97
CA ASP A 23 13.79 8.15 6.61
C ASP A 23 15.01 7.22 6.51
N ILE A 24 15.88 7.24 7.51
CA ILE A 24 17.07 6.37 7.63
C ILE A 24 16.65 4.89 7.73
N ARG A 25 15.72 4.56 8.64
CA ARG A 25 15.20 3.19 8.78
C ARG A 25 14.58 2.66 7.50
N SER A 26 13.79 3.48 6.81
CA SER A 26 13.11 3.09 5.57
C SER A 26 14.10 2.72 4.48
N LEU A 27 15.20 3.47 4.34
CA LEU A 27 16.26 3.16 3.38
C LEU A 27 17.03 1.89 3.76
N PHE A 28 17.38 1.72 5.02
CA PHE A 28 17.99 0.47 5.46
C PHE A 28 17.11 -0.75 5.18
N MET A 29 15.81 -0.65 5.46
CA MET A 29 14.86 -1.73 5.17
C MET A 29 14.78 -2.05 3.67
N ALA A 30 14.92 -1.03 2.80
CA ALA A 30 14.91 -1.22 1.36
C ALA A 30 16.19 -1.90 0.83
N PHE A 31 17.36 -1.57 1.38
CA PHE A 31 18.64 -2.20 1.00
C PHE A 31 18.86 -3.56 1.64
N TYR A 32 18.34 -3.76 2.86
CA TYR A 32 18.54 -4.96 3.69
C TYR A 32 17.20 -5.47 4.25
N PRO A 33 16.31 -6.01 3.41
CA PRO A 33 15.03 -6.55 3.85
C PRO A 33 15.20 -7.59 4.95
N GLY A 34 14.42 -7.46 6.03
CA GLY A 34 14.43 -8.42 7.15
C GLY A 34 15.60 -8.31 8.14
N ARG A 35 16.59 -7.43 7.88
CA ARG A 35 17.70 -7.21 8.82
C ARG A 35 17.24 -6.31 9.97
N ALA A 36 17.63 -6.69 11.21
CA ALA A 36 17.27 -5.91 12.40
C ALA A 36 18.02 -4.57 12.43
N ILE A 37 17.31 -3.49 12.79
CA ILE A 37 17.81 -2.10 12.79
C ILE A 37 17.60 -1.52 14.17
N LYS A 38 18.69 -1.04 14.79
CA LYS A 38 18.68 -0.47 16.13
C LYS A 38 19.36 0.92 16.16
N ARG A 39 18.65 1.89 16.66
CA ARG A 39 19.24 3.18 17.00
C ARG A 39 19.99 3.08 18.33
N ILE A 40 21.15 3.73 18.43
CA ILE A 40 21.97 3.80 19.63
C ILE A 40 22.23 5.26 20.01
N GLU A 41 22.54 5.48 21.29
CA GLU A 41 22.75 6.82 21.85
C GLU A 41 24.22 7.27 21.82
N THR A 42 25.14 6.36 21.50
CA THR A 42 26.58 6.62 21.49
C THR A 42 27.09 6.91 20.08
N LYS A 43 27.94 7.95 19.94
CA LYS A 43 28.55 8.31 18.64
C LYS A 43 29.54 7.24 18.14
N GLU A 44 30.07 6.43 19.01
CA GLU A 44 31.05 5.41 18.70
C GLU A 44 30.46 4.03 18.96
N TYR A 45 30.69 3.13 18.04
CA TYR A 45 30.25 1.76 18.12
C TYR A 45 31.31 0.83 17.50
N ALA A 46 31.74 -0.17 18.26
CA ALA A 46 32.63 -1.22 17.78
C ALA A 46 31.79 -2.28 17.06
N CYS A 47 31.78 -2.23 15.72
CA CYS A 47 31.04 -3.19 14.90
C CYS A 47 31.59 -4.59 15.07
N ALA A 48 30.73 -5.57 15.34
CA ALA A 48 31.04 -6.96 15.15
C ALA A 48 31.14 -7.29 13.65
N GLU A 49 31.76 -8.40 13.31
CA GLU A 49 31.92 -8.84 11.92
C GLU A 49 30.57 -8.94 11.21
N GLY A 50 30.43 -8.22 10.11
CA GLY A 50 29.22 -8.14 9.29
C GLY A 50 28.14 -7.19 9.80
N ASP A 51 28.30 -6.54 10.96
CA ASP A 51 27.43 -5.45 11.39
C ASP A 51 27.67 -4.20 10.55
N LEU A 52 26.64 -3.37 10.43
CA LEU A 52 26.68 -2.09 9.77
C LEU A 52 26.42 -0.98 10.79
N PHE A 53 27.24 0.07 10.77
CA PHE A 53 27.03 1.24 11.62
C PHE A 53 26.99 2.52 10.79
N LEU A 54 25.94 3.31 10.99
CA LEU A 54 25.80 4.67 10.44
C LEU A 54 25.90 5.71 11.56
N ARG A 55 26.75 6.71 11.35
CA ARG A 55 26.82 7.90 12.19
C ARG A 55 26.39 9.13 11.39
N VAL A 56 25.41 9.88 11.91
CA VAL A 56 24.93 11.14 11.32
C VAL A 56 25.12 12.24 12.33
N CYS A 57 25.97 13.22 12.00
CA CYS A 57 26.29 14.35 12.87
C CYS A 57 25.95 15.68 12.18
N MET A 58 25.65 16.68 13.00
CA MET A 58 25.40 18.06 12.60
C MET A 58 26.42 18.99 13.22
N SER A 59 27.04 19.84 12.42
CA SER A 59 27.99 20.88 12.89
C SER A 59 27.64 22.24 12.27
N ASP A 60 28.08 23.29 12.91
CA ASP A 60 27.92 24.64 12.37
C ASP A 60 28.80 24.82 11.13
N CYS A 61 28.30 25.56 10.14
CA CYS A 61 29.11 25.97 9.00
C CYS A 61 30.01 27.13 9.39
N ALA A 62 31.27 27.10 8.96
CA ALA A 62 32.27 28.11 9.31
C ALA A 62 31.90 29.57 8.96
N GLU A 63 31.02 29.76 7.98
CA GLU A 63 30.57 31.08 7.51
C GLU A 63 29.43 31.69 8.37
N THR A 64 28.80 30.92 9.26
CA THR A 64 27.61 31.37 10.02
C THR A 64 27.94 32.07 11.33
N GLN A 65 29.21 32.21 11.71
CA GLN A 65 29.62 32.87 12.97
C GLN A 65 29.33 34.36 13.03
N CYS A 66 28.83 35.00 11.97
CA CYS A 66 28.61 36.45 11.87
C CYS A 66 27.16 36.91 11.76
N LEU A 67 26.14 36.02 11.73
CA LEU A 67 24.74 36.43 11.59
C LEU A 67 23.87 35.88 12.73
N ALA A 68 23.38 36.80 13.54
CA ALA A 68 22.56 36.55 14.73
C ALA A 68 21.08 36.28 14.38
N ASN A 69 20.78 35.14 13.80
CA ASN A 69 19.42 34.57 13.80
C ASN A 69 19.54 33.04 13.79
N GLU A 70 19.34 32.43 14.96
CA GLU A 70 19.53 30.98 15.18
C GLU A 70 18.59 30.09 14.32
N ASP A 71 17.47 30.63 13.84
CA ASP A 71 16.47 29.84 13.10
C ASP A 71 16.82 29.58 11.63
N ASN A 72 17.76 30.28 11.02
CA ASN A 72 18.17 30.15 9.62
C ASN A 72 19.65 29.73 9.46
N ALA A 73 20.28 29.22 10.49
CA ALA A 73 21.68 28.84 10.45
C ALA A 73 21.86 27.57 9.55
N LYS A 74 22.75 27.70 8.55
CA LYS A 74 23.19 26.55 7.77
C LYS A 74 24.00 25.62 8.66
N LYS A 75 23.66 24.33 8.61
CA LYS A 75 24.41 23.27 9.28
C LYS A 75 25.07 22.36 8.24
N LYS A 76 26.23 21.84 8.61
CA LYS A 76 26.89 20.77 7.84
C LYS A 76 26.46 19.45 8.42
N MET A 77 25.74 18.64 7.62
CA MET A 77 25.40 17.25 7.91
C MET A 77 26.52 16.36 7.38
N THR A 78 27.05 15.49 8.24
CA THR A 78 28.04 14.48 7.88
C THR A 78 27.48 13.09 8.13
N MET A 79 27.73 12.17 7.22
CA MET A 79 27.38 10.75 7.35
C MET A 79 28.60 9.88 7.19
N GLU A 80 28.77 8.94 8.10
CA GLU A 80 29.83 7.93 8.06
C GLU A 80 29.19 6.55 8.16
N LEU A 81 29.45 5.71 7.18
CA LEU A 81 28.93 4.35 7.08
C LEU A 81 30.12 3.36 7.20
N MET A 82 30.05 2.49 8.20
CA MET A 82 31.11 1.55 8.56
C MET A 82 30.64 0.11 8.49
N GLN A 83 31.42 -0.74 7.83
CA GLN A 83 31.23 -2.20 7.82
C GLN A 83 32.56 -2.90 7.56
N ASP A 84 32.90 -3.88 8.38
CA ASP A 84 34.06 -4.79 8.18
C ASP A 84 35.38 -4.05 7.83
N GLY A 85 35.66 -2.96 8.54
CA GLY A 85 36.85 -2.12 8.32
C GLY A 85 36.74 -1.14 7.13
N THR A 86 35.65 -1.17 6.37
CA THR A 86 35.37 -0.18 5.32
C THR A 86 34.66 1.01 5.93
N LEU A 87 35.17 2.22 5.69
CA LEU A 87 34.54 3.49 6.04
C LEU A 87 34.22 4.25 4.76
N LEU A 88 32.94 4.61 4.61
CA LEU A 88 32.46 5.52 3.57
C LEU A 88 31.89 6.76 4.23
N GLU A 89 32.21 7.93 3.69
CA GLU A 89 31.77 9.22 4.22
C GLU A 89 31.19 10.11 3.12
N ASP A 90 30.26 10.98 3.54
CA ASP A 90 29.70 12.03 2.71
C ASP A 90 29.28 13.21 3.60
N ALA A 91 29.20 14.40 3.02
CA ALA A 91 28.79 15.61 3.75
C ALA A 91 28.03 16.58 2.83
N CYS A 92 27.04 17.25 3.39
CA CYS A 92 26.33 18.34 2.69
C CYS A 92 25.97 19.46 3.64
N GLU A 93 25.66 20.62 3.08
CA GLU A 93 25.03 21.72 3.81
C GLU A 93 23.51 21.60 3.75
N CYS A 94 22.86 21.88 4.87
CA CYS A 94 21.40 21.88 4.99
C CYS A 94 20.93 22.98 5.94
N GLU A 95 19.68 23.40 5.77
CA GLU A 95 18.99 24.30 6.68
C GLU A 95 17.96 23.51 7.48
N LEU A 96 18.10 23.44 8.80
CA LEU A 96 17.18 22.66 9.65
C LEU A 96 15.74 23.20 9.63
N SER A 97 15.56 24.48 9.32
CA SER A 97 14.24 25.08 9.08
C SER A 97 13.54 24.50 7.84
N ASP A 98 14.28 24.17 6.79
CA ASP A 98 13.75 23.43 5.64
C ASP A 98 13.86 21.91 5.87
N ARG A 99 12.87 21.39 6.59
CA ARG A 99 12.78 19.94 6.89
C ARG A 99 12.70 19.07 5.65
N LYS A 100 12.08 19.56 4.56
CA LYS A 100 11.92 18.78 3.32
C LYS A 100 13.26 18.63 2.60
N ASP A 101 13.99 19.72 2.43
CA ASP A 101 15.32 19.72 1.82
C ASP A 101 16.30 18.88 2.64
N THR A 102 16.35 19.11 3.97
CA THR A 102 17.20 18.34 4.89
C THR A 102 16.97 16.83 4.79
N LYS A 103 15.71 16.38 4.78
CA LYS A 103 15.36 14.96 4.60
C LYS A 103 15.75 14.41 3.24
N THR A 104 15.53 15.18 2.17
CA THR A 104 15.91 14.79 0.82
C THR A 104 17.42 14.60 0.72
N LYS A 105 18.20 15.54 1.19
CA LYS A 105 19.66 15.47 1.22
C LYS A 105 20.16 14.27 2.04
N ALA A 106 19.63 14.08 3.24
CA ALA A 106 19.98 12.93 4.08
C ALA A 106 19.71 11.59 3.41
N LYS A 107 18.56 11.45 2.75
CA LYS A 107 18.21 10.24 2.00
C LYS A 107 19.13 10.01 0.80
N CYS A 108 19.46 11.05 0.05
CA CYS A 108 20.38 10.96 -1.08
C CYS A 108 21.79 10.55 -0.63
N MET A 109 22.32 11.16 0.43
CA MET A 109 23.63 10.80 0.98
C MET A 109 23.66 9.33 1.42
N LEU A 110 22.69 8.91 2.23
CA LEU A 110 22.63 7.52 2.69
C LEU A 110 22.46 6.54 1.54
N TYR A 111 21.60 6.86 0.57
CA TYR A 111 21.42 6.04 -0.63
C TYR A 111 22.74 5.85 -1.39
N CYS A 112 23.47 6.94 -1.63
CA CYS A 112 24.76 6.89 -2.33
C CYS A 112 25.79 6.05 -1.56
N LEU A 113 25.88 6.19 -0.23
CA LEU A 113 26.77 5.39 0.59
C LEU A 113 26.39 3.90 0.55
N LEU A 114 25.10 3.59 0.69
CA LEU A 114 24.61 2.20 0.63
C LEU A 114 24.79 1.59 -0.75
N SER A 115 24.54 2.32 -1.82
CA SER A 115 24.77 1.85 -3.19
C SER A 115 26.25 1.56 -3.46
N LYS A 116 27.16 2.42 -2.97
CA LYS A 116 28.61 2.19 -3.06
C LYS A 116 29.04 0.94 -2.30
N LEU A 117 28.49 0.75 -1.09
CA LEU A 117 28.83 -0.39 -0.24
C LEU A 117 28.28 -1.72 -0.77
N THR A 118 27.02 -1.74 -1.18
CA THR A 118 26.29 -2.96 -1.56
C THR A 118 26.39 -3.30 -3.04
N LYS A 119 26.82 -2.35 -3.87
CA LYS A 119 26.77 -2.44 -5.35
C LYS A 119 25.34 -2.65 -5.88
N LYS A 120 24.32 -2.20 -5.13
CA LYS A 120 22.90 -2.29 -5.49
C LYS A 120 22.36 -0.89 -5.80
N GLU A 121 21.47 -0.85 -6.77
CA GLU A 121 20.63 0.31 -7.05
C GLU A 121 19.16 -0.07 -6.84
N LEU A 122 18.42 0.80 -6.16
CA LEU A 122 16.99 0.59 -5.98
C LEU A 122 16.23 1.25 -7.14
N PRO A 123 15.30 0.56 -7.81
CA PRO A 123 14.59 1.11 -8.97
C PRO A 123 13.87 2.43 -8.69
N TRP A 124 13.37 2.60 -7.47
CA TRP A 124 12.70 3.82 -7.01
C TRP A 124 13.63 4.80 -6.26
N GLY A 125 14.94 4.59 -6.31
CA GLY A 125 15.92 5.46 -5.66
C GLY A 125 15.67 5.62 -4.17
N THR A 126 15.57 6.88 -3.73
CA THR A 126 15.31 7.23 -2.32
C THR A 126 13.84 7.12 -1.92
N LEU A 127 12.93 6.81 -2.85
CA LEU A 127 11.50 6.71 -2.58
C LEU A 127 11.17 5.38 -1.92
N THR A 128 10.87 5.40 -0.63
CA THR A 128 10.55 4.22 0.19
C THR A 128 9.08 4.14 0.58
N GLY A 129 8.30 5.17 0.22
CA GLY A 129 6.86 5.23 0.51
C GLY A 129 6.00 4.58 -0.56
N ILE A 130 4.70 4.56 -0.31
CA ILE A 130 3.68 4.17 -1.29
C ILE A 130 3.38 5.31 -2.26
N ARG A 131 2.92 4.99 -3.48
CA ARG A 131 2.52 5.93 -4.54
C ARG A 131 3.64 6.87 -4.98
N PRO A 132 4.78 6.37 -5.44
CA PRO A 132 5.86 7.22 -5.95
C PRO A 132 5.41 8.08 -7.15
N THR A 133 4.45 7.62 -7.94
CA THR A 133 3.85 8.34 -9.08
C THR A 133 3.12 9.63 -8.68
N LYS A 134 2.71 9.77 -7.41
CA LYS A 134 2.08 11.00 -6.90
C LYS A 134 2.97 12.23 -7.08
N ILE A 135 4.30 12.07 -6.99
CA ILE A 135 5.24 13.18 -7.13
C ILE A 135 5.13 13.78 -8.54
N ALA A 136 5.31 12.95 -9.58
CA ALA A 136 5.19 13.40 -10.96
C ALA A 136 3.80 14.00 -11.24
N ARG A 137 2.72 13.37 -10.74
CA ARG A 137 1.36 13.90 -10.89
C ARG A 137 1.21 15.29 -10.26
N THR A 138 1.67 15.48 -9.03
CA THR A 138 1.58 16.78 -8.35
C THR A 138 2.35 17.85 -9.12
N MET A 139 3.58 17.56 -9.55
CA MET A 139 4.39 18.50 -10.33
C MET A 139 3.70 18.90 -11.64
N LEU A 140 3.17 17.95 -12.41
CA LEU A 140 2.43 18.22 -13.65
C LEU A 140 1.18 19.06 -13.41
N MET A 141 0.42 18.79 -12.33
CA MET A 141 -0.77 19.58 -11.96
C MET A 141 -0.41 21.01 -11.52
N GLU A 142 0.78 21.22 -11.00
CA GLU A 142 1.34 22.53 -10.65
C GLU A 142 1.99 23.24 -11.85
N GLY A 143 1.97 22.62 -13.04
CA GLY A 143 2.42 23.20 -14.30
C GLY A 143 3.86 22.91 -14.69
N ALA A 144 4.53 21.97 -14.01
CA ALA A 144 5.87 21.53 -14.40
C ALA A 144 5.86 20.80 -15.75
N SER A 145 6.94 20.94 -16.50
CA SER A 145 7.15 20.21 -17.75
C SER A 145 7.53 18.73 -17.50
N ASP A 146 7.49 17.94 -18.56
CA ASP A 146 7.95 16.54 -18.51
C ASP A 146 9.43 16.47 -18.12
N GLU A 147 10.25 17.35 -18.67
CA GLU A 147 11.68 17.43 -18.42
C GLU A 147 11.99 17.76 -16.97
N GLU A 148 11.24 18.70 -16.38
CA GLU A 148 11.37 19.05 -14.96
C GLU A 148 10.99 17.88 -14.05
N CYS A 149 9.92 17.15 -14.39
CA CYS A 149 9.55 15.94 -13.66
C CYS A 149 10.62 14.84 -13.75
N ILE A 150 11.17 14.62 -14.94
CA ILE A 150 12.24 13.64 -15.17
C ILE A 150 13.50 14.03 -14.39
N ASP A 151 13.91 15.29 -14.46
CA ASP A 151 15.08 15.79 -13.75
C ASP A 151 14.94 15.60 -12.24
N TYR A 152 13.80 16.00 -11.69
CA TYR A 152 13.51 15.84 -10.25
C TYR A 152 13.55 14.38 -9.81
N MET A 153 12.89 13.48 -10.56
CA MET A 153 12.84 12.05 -10.22
C MET A 153 14.21 11.39 -10.31
N LYS A 154 15.01 11.72 -11.34
CA LYS A 154 16.33 11.13 -11.55
C LYS A 154 17.39 11.73 -10.64
N ASN A 155 17.47 13.05 -10.54
CA ASN A 155 18.58 13.73 -9.90
C ASN A 155 18.34 14.05 -8.44
N GLN A 156 17.10 14.26 -8.02
CA GLN A 156 16.77 14.50 -6.61
C GLN A 156 16.24 13.28 -5.87
N MET A 157 15.50 12.40 -6.56
CA MET A 157 15.00 11.17 -5.95
C MET A 157 15.85 9.94 -6.29
N LEU A 158 16.82 10.06 -7.17
CA LEU A 158 17.74 9.00 -7.62
C LEU A 158 16.99 7.77 -8.19
N CYS A 159 15.82 7.99 -8.79
CA CYS A 159 15.05 6.94 -9.44
C CYS A 159 15.73 6.47 -10.73
N GLY A 160 15.63 5.16 -10.99
CA GLY A 160 16.07 4.60 -12.26
C GLY A 160 15.24 5.12 -13.45
N GLU A 161 15.82 5.08 -14.65
CA GLU A 161 15.20 5.55 -15.90
C GLU A 161 13.81 4.96 -16.12
N GLU A 162 13.68 3.64 -16.07
CA GLU A 162 12.43 2.92 -16.29
C GLU A 162 11.32 3.39 -15.35
N LYS A 163 11.63 3.54 -14.05
CA LYS A 163 10.64 3.96 -13.04
C LYS A 163 10.31 5.43 -13.15
N THR A 164 11.23 6.26 -13.56
CA THR A 164 10.98 7.67 -13.86
C THR A 164 9.99 7.82 -15.01
N MET A 165 10.24 7.14 -16.14
CA MET A 165 9.35 7.20 -17.30
C MET A 165 7.98 6.58 -16.99
N LEU A 166 7.94 5.46 -16.26
CA LEU A 166 6.70 4.84 -15.79
C LEU A 166 5.89 5.80 -14.91
N SER A 167 6.54 6.51 -13.98
CA SER A 167 5.88 7.49 -13.13
C SER A 167 5.22 8.60 -13.91
N LEU A 168 5.92 9.12 -14.92
CA LEU A 168 5.43 10.19 -15.77
C LEU A 168 4.22 9.74 -16.61
N ASP A 169 4.31 8.54 -17.23
CA ASP A 169 3.21 7.97 -18.02
C ASP A 169 1.96 7.73 -17.15
N ILE A 170 2.14 7.12 -15.99
CA ILE A 170 1.03 6.90 -15.04
C ILE A 170 0.44 8.22 -14.59
N ALA A 171 1.27 9.23 -14.23
CA ALA A 171 0.79 10.53 -13.79
C ALA A 171 -0.10 11.20 -14.84
N LYS A 172 0.31 11.18 -16.11
CA LYS A 172 -0.47 11.72 -17.23
C LYS A 172 -1.80 10.99 -17.44
N ARG A 173 -1.78 9.66 -17.33
CA ARG A 173 -3.00 8.84 -17.42
C ARG A 173 -3.95 9.12 -16.26
N GLU A 174 -3.44 9.21 -15.03
CA GLU A 174 -4.23 9.55 -13.84
C GLU A 174 -4.88 10.92 -13.98
N ILE A 175 -4.13 11.95 -14.40
CA ILE A 175 -4.68 13.31 -14.62
C ILE A 175 -5.85 13.25 -15.61
N LYS A 176 -5.66 12.59 -16.75
CA LYS A 176 -6.71 12.46 -17.77
C LYS A 176 -7.94 11.69 -17.29
N LEU A 177 -7.74 10.58 -16.54
CA LEU A 177 -8.83 9.76 -16.03
C LEU A 177 -9.63 10.45 -14.92
N LEU A 178 -8.95 11.25 -14.10
CA LEU A 178 -9.55 11.92 -12.94
C LEU A 178 -10.08 13.33 -13.26
N ASP A 179 -9.91 13.79 -14.49
CA ASP A 179 -10.41 15.11 -14.95
C ASP A 179 -11.94 15.24 -14.88
N CYS A 180 -12.66 14.11 -14.91
CA CYS A 180 -14.11 14.07 -14.74
C CYS A 180 -14.58 14.24 -13.29
N LEU A 181 -13.68 14.16 -12.30
CA LEU A 181 -14.01 14.30 -10.89
C LEU A 181 -13.97 15.78 -10.47
N ASP A 182 -15.02 16.19 -9.78
CA ASP A 182 -15.06 17.50 -9.14
C ASP A 182 -14.36 17.42 -7.77
N TYR A 183 -13.19 18.05 -7.65
CA TYR A 183 -12.40 18.03 -6.41
C TYR A 183 -12.80 19.10 -5.40
N GLU A 184 -13.55 20.12 -5.81
CA GLU A 184 -13.98 21.22 -4.94
C GLU A 184 -15.32 20.90 -4.27
N ASP A 185 -16.30 20.47 -5.07
CA ASP A 185 -17.66 20.21 -4.63
C ASP A 185 -18.02 18.71 -4.63
N GLY A 186 -17.12 17.88 -5.12
CA GLY A 186 -17.32 16.43 -5.19
C GLY A 186 -16.88 15.69 -3.94
N TYR A 187 -17.50 14.54 -3.71
CA TYR A 187 -17.11 13.59 -2.67
C TYR A 187 -17.29 12.15 -3.13
N SER A 188 -16.66 11.23 -2.40
CA SER A 188 -16.79 9.78 -2.56
C SER A 188 -17.45 9.19 -1.32
N LEU A 189 -18.41 8.30 -1.51
CA LEU A 189 -19.07 7.55 -0.44
C LEU A 189 -18.45 6.16 -0.31
N TYR A 190 -17.95 5.84 0.88
CA TYR A 190 -17.53 4.50 1.23
C TYR A 190 -18.52 3.89 2.24
N VAL A 191 -19.05 2.71 1.91
CA VAL A 191 -19.93 1.94 2.80
C VAL A 191 -19.21 0.64 3.18
N GLY A 192 -18.86 0.51 4.44
CA GLY A 192 -18.16 -0.66 4.96
C GLY A 192 -19.12 -1.74 5.42
N ILE A 193 -18.96 -2.97 4.97
CA ILE A 193 -19.68 -4.15 5.48
C ILE A 193 -18.74 -4.92 6.40
N ALA A 194 -19.09 -5.04 7.66
CA ALA A 194 -18.22 -5.64 8.68
C ALA A 194 -18.28 -7.19 8.74
N PHE A 195 -18.93 -7.84 7.78
CA PHE A 195 -19.12 -9.30 7.79
C PHE A 195 -18.34 -9.97 6.67
N CYS A 196 -17.81 -11.18 6.97
CA CYS A 196 -17.12 -12.06 6.02
C CYS A 196 -17.60 -13.51 6.21
N PRO A 197 -17.48 -14.38 5.19
CA PRO A 197 -17.68 -15.81 5.40
C PRO A 197 -16.69 -16.37 6.43
N THR A 198 -15.41 -16.01 6.32
CA THR A 198 -14.33 -16.34 7.26
C THR A 198 -13.32 -15.20 7.31
N THR A 199 -12.51 -15.10 8.39
CA THR A 199 -11.43 -14.12 8.48
C THR A 199 -10.15 -14.67 7.84
N CYS A 200 -9.61 -13.97 6.85
CA CYS A 200 -8.33 -14.34 6.20
C CYS A 200 -7.14 -14.07 7.11
N ALA A 201 -6.09 -14.89 7.00
CA ALA A 201 -4.91 -14.82 7.88
C ALA A 201 -4.13 -13.49 7.75
N TYR A 202 -4.09 -12.90 6.56
CA TYR A 202 -3.40 -11.64 6.28
C TYR A 202 -4.24 -10.38 6.59
N CYS A 203 -5.56 -10.54 6.77
CA CYS A 203 -6.48 -9.41 6.88
C CYS A 203 -6.36 -8.71 8.23
N SER A 204 -6.31 -7.38 8.19
CA SER A 204 -6.32 -6.51 9.37
C SER A 204 -7.58 -5.65 9.48
N PHE A 205 -8.51 -5.77 8.54
CA PHE A 205 -9.78 -5.08 8.60
C PHE A 205 -10.69 -5.68 9.66
N THR A 206 -11.54 -4.85 10.24
CA THR A 206 -12.60 -5.32 11.14
C THR A 206 -13.55 -6.20 10.33
N SER A 207 -13.57 -7.49 10.66
CA SER A 207 -14.45 -8.46 10.01
C SER A 207 -14.94 -9.50 11.00
N TYR A 208 -16.25 -9.75 10.96
CA TYR A 208 -16.94 -10.70 11.82
C TYR A 208 -17.44 -11.87 10.96
N PRO A 209 -17.09 -13.13 11.29
CA PRO A 209 -17.61 -14.30 10.58
C PRO A 209 -19.14 -14.35 10.66
N VAL A 210 -19.82 -14.40 9.51
CA VAL A 210 -21.28 -14.42 9.45
C VAL A 210 -21.86 -15.66 10.13
N SER A 211 -21.14 -16.78 10.14
CA SER A 211 -21.53 -18.00 10.87
C SER A 211 -21.73 -17.79 12.38
N ARG A 212 -21.10 -16.76 12.96
CA ARG A 212 -21.18 -16.44 14.37
C ARG A 212 -22.02 -15.18 14.66
N PHE A 213 -22.07 -14.25 13.73
CA PHE A 213 -22.66 -12.93 13.92
C PHE A 213 -23.76 -12.61 12.91
N GLY A 214 -24.30 -13.62 12.21
CA GLY A 214 -25.35 -13.43 11.21
C GLY A 214 -26.63 -12.85 11.76
N ASP A 215 -26.95 -13.12 13.02
CA ASP A 215 -28.09 -12.54 13.75
C ASP A 215 -27.98 -11.02 13.97
N ARG A 216 -26.80 -10.44 13.74
CA ARG A 216 -26.52 -9.01 13.90
C ARG A 216 -26.61 -8.21 12.60
N VAL A 217 -26.73 -8.89 11.45
CA VAL A 217 -26.66 -8.24 10.13
C VAL A 217 -27.79 -7.22 9.97
N ASP A 218 -29.02 -7.56 10.31
CA ASP A 218 -30.15 -6.64 10.14
C ASP A 218 -30.05 -5.41 11.05
N ALA A 219 -29.65 -5.59 12.32
CA ALA A 219 -29.41 -4.48 13.23
C ALA A 219 -28.23 -3.59 12.77
N TYR A 220 -27.24 -4.19 12.11
CA TYR A 220 -26.14 -3.47 11.50
C TYR A 220 -26.63 -2.63 10.31
N LEU A 221 -27.47 -3.20 9.45
CA LEU A 221 -28.08 -2.48 8.32
C LEU A 221 -28.98 -1.33 8.80
N ASP A 222 -29.76 -1.52 9.87
CA ASP A 222 -30.53 -0.44 10.51
C ASP A 222 -29.65 0.74 10.94
N SER A 223 -28.42 0.44 11.39
CA SER A 223 -27.45 1.46 11.80
C SER A 223 -26.84 2.17 10.58
N ILE A 224 -26.45 1.42 9.55
CA ILE A 224 -25.93 1.97 8.29
C ILE A 224 -26.98 2.90 7.63
N GLU A 225 -28.25 2.52 7.63
CA GLU A 225 -29.31 3.35 7.03
C GLU A 225 -29.42 4.72 7.71
N LYS A 226 -29.25 4.77 9.04
CA LYS A 226 -29.20 6.04 9.79
C LYS A 226 -27.98 6.88 9.44
N GLU A 227 -26.83 6.23 9.25
CA GLU A 227 -25.60 6.91 8.80
C GLU A 227 -25.77 7.43 7.36
N ILE A 228 -26.41 6.66 6.47
CA ILE A 228 -26.73 7.09 5.11
C ILE A 228 -27.63 8.32 5.12
N ASP A 229 -28.70 8.33 5.94
CA ASP A 229 -29.59 9.49 6.08
C ASP A 229 -28.84 10.74 6.55
N TYR A 230 -27.97 10.56 7.56
CA TYR A 230 -27.14 11.67 8.06
C TYR A 230 -26.20 12.21 6.98
N VAL A 231 -25.49 11.32 6.27
CA VAL A 231 -24.55 11.71 5.22
C VAL A 231 -25.28 12.39 4.05
N ALA A 232 -26.44 11.86 3.64
CA ALA A 232 -27.26 12.43 2.57
C ALA A 232 -27.67 13.86 2.90
N GLU A 233 -28.09 14.15 4.14
CA GLU A 233 -28.43 15.51 4.56
C GLU A 233 -27.17 16.40 4.67
N ALA A 234 -26.10 15.89 5.28
CA ALA A 234 -24.86 16.66 5.49
C ALA A 234 -24.16 17.06 4.18
N PHE A 235 -24.31 16.25 3.13
CA PHE A 235 -23.66 16.45 1.82
C PHE A 235 -24.65 16.77 0.69
N LYS A 236 -25.88 17.19 1.01
CA LYS A 236 -26.94 17.45 0.02
C LYS A 236 -26.57 18.46 -1.07
N ASP A 237 -25.71 19.43 -0.74
CA ASP A 237 -25.25 20.47 -1.65
C ASP A 237 -23.92 20.09 -2.37
N LYS A 238 -23.44 18.87 -2.17
CA LYS A 238 -22.21 18.34 -2.77
C LYS A 238 -22.52 17.32 -3.87
N LYS A 239 -21.56 17.07 -4.76
CA LYS A 239 -21.68 16.13 -5.89
C LYS A 239 -21.11 14.77 -5.51
N LEU A 240 -21.93 13.74 -5.50
CA LEU A 240 -21.47 12.37 -5.27
C LEU A 240 -20.80 11.82 -6.54
N ASN A 241 -19.48 11.73 -6.54
CA ASN A 241 -18.69 11.27 -7.68
C ASN A 241 -18.52 9.76 -7.73
N THR A 242 -18.30 9.12 -6.60
CA THR A 242 -18.10 7.66 -6.56
C THR A 242 -18.74 7.04 -5.32
N ILE A 243 -19.18 5.78 -5.47
CA ILE A 243 -19.65 4.94 -4.38
C ILE A 243 -18.81 3.66 -4.35
N TYR A 244 -18.34 3.30 -3.18
CA TYR A 244 -17.61 2.05 -2.97
C TYR A 244 -18.19 1.29 -1.78
N ILE A 245 -18.72 0.10 -2.03
CA ILE A 245 -19.21 -0.81 -0.99
C ILE A 245 -18.19 -1.92 -0.82
N GLY A 246 -17.54 -1.96 0.34
CA GLY A 246 -16.43 -2.85 0.63
C GLY A 246 -16.33 -3.20 2.11
N GLY A 247 -15.12 -3.33 2.62
CA GLY A 247 -14.81 -3.61 4.03
C GLY A 247 -14.52 -5.07 4.30
N GLY A 248 -15.47 -5.84 4.81
CA GLY A 248 -15.41 -7.29 4.89
C GLY A 248 -15.73 -7.91 3.53
N THR A 249 -16.97 -8.36 3.36
CA THR A 249 -17.43 -8.93 2.08
C THR A 249 -18.90 -8.58 1.87
N PRO A 250 -19.22 -7.58 1.03
CA PRO A 250 -20.61 -7.17 0.80
C PRO A 250 -21.53 -8.30 0.35
N THR A 251 -21.06 -9.24 -0.45
CA THR A 251 -21.80 -10.41 -0.88
C THR A 251 -22.04 -11.47 0.20
N THR A 252 -21.61 -11.19 1.44
CA THR A 252 -22.06 -11.95 2.62
C THR A 252 -23.51 -11.66 2.96
N LEU A 253 -24.01 -10.48 2.58
CA LEU A 253 -25.42 -10.13 2.70
C LEU A 253 -26.28 -11.01 1.83
N GLU A 254 -27.48 -11.36 2.32
CA GLU A 254 -28.45 -12.08 1.51
C GLU A 254 -29.08 -11.19 0.43
N PRO A 255 -29.71 -11.74 -0.62
CA PRO A 255 -30.22 -10.94 -1.73
C PRO A 255 -31.16 -9.81 -1.33
N ASP A 256 -32.05 -10.03 -0.36
CA ASP A 256 -32.97 -9.04 0.19
C ASP A 256 -32.24 -7.97 1.02
N GLN A 257 -31.21 -8.34 1.76
CA GLN A 257 -30.36 -7.41 2.49
C GLN A 257 -29.51 -6.54 1.55
N LEU A 258 -28.98 -7.12 0.46
CA LEU A 258 -28.32 -6.36 -0.61
C LEU A 258 -29.28 -5.39 -1.29
N GLU A 259 -30.47 -5.85 -1.67
CA GLU A 259 -31.52 -5.01 -2.27
C GLU A 259 -31.85 -3.83 -1.34
N ARG A 260 -32.06 -4.11 -0.06
CA ARG A 260 -32.34 -3.09 0.96
C ARG A 260 -31.26 -2.01 0.99
N LEU A 261 -29.97 -2.42 1.08
CA LEU A 261 -28.84 -1.50 1.16
C LEU A 261 -28.69 -0.68 -0.12
N LEU A 262 -28.71 -1.34 -1.29
CA LEU A 262 -28.52 -0.67 -2.57
C LEU A 262 -29.65 0.30 -2.88
N SER A 263 -30.90 -0.09 -2.63
CA SER A 263 -32.07 0.79 -2.76
C SER A 263 -32.01 1.97 -1.81
N LYS A 264 -31.55 1.77 -0.57
CA LYS A 264 -31.40 2.88 0.38
C LYS A 264 -30.42 3.91 -0.13
N ILE A 265 -29.26 3.48 -0.65
CA ILE A 265 -28.25 4.37 -1.23
C ILE A 265 -28.82 5.09 -2.47
N GLU A 266 -29.40 4.35 -3.40
CA GLU A 266 -29.94 4.89 -4.65
C GLU A 266 -31.03 5.97 -4.41
N ASN A 267 -31.87 5.76 -3.40
CA ASN A 267 -32.93 6.69 -3.05
C ASN A 267 -32.50 7.87 -2.16
N SER A 268 -31.36 7.78 -1.51
CA SER A 268 -30.87 8.80 -0.57
C SER A 268 -29.97 9.85 -1.21
N PHE A 269 -29.32 9.54 -2.33
CA PHE A 269 -28.35 10.42 -2.96
C PHE A 269 -28.72 10.82 -4.39
N ASN A 270 -28.27 12.02 -4.80
CA ASN A 270 -28.35 12.43 -6.20
C ASN A 270 -27.20 11.78 -7.00
N LEU A 271 -27.53 10.81 -7.84
CA LEU A 271 -26.57 10.03 -8.63
C LEU A 271 -26.22 10.66 -9.99
N SER A 272 -26.72 11.87 -10.31
CA SER A 272 -26.49 12.51 -11.63
C SER A 272 -25.01 12.82 -11.92
N PHE A 273 -24.18 12.93 -10.89
CA PHE A 273 -22.73 13.18 -11.00
C PHE A 273 -21.88 11.91 -10.78
N LEU A 274 -22.53 10.75 -10.61
CA LEU A 274 -21.86 9.50 -10.30
C LEU A 274 -21.05 9.00 -11.50
N GLN A 275 -19.74 8.77 -11.28
CA GLN A 275 -18.82 8.24 -12.28
C GLN A 275 -18.61 6.73 -12.11
N GLU A 276 -18.58 6.25 -10.87
CA GLU A 276 -18.38 4.82 -10.57
C GLU A 276 -19.16 4.43 -9.30
N TRP A 277 -19.82 3.28 -9.37
CA TRP A 277 -20.36 2.58 -8.20
C TRP A 277 -19.79 1.17 -8.18
N THR A 278 -18.88 0.92 -7.25
CA THR A 278 -18.25 -0.38 -7.06
C THR A 278 -18.88 -1.15 -5.90
N VAL A 279 -19.13 -2.44 -6.11
CA VAL A 279 -19.48 -3.40 -5.07
C VAL A 279 -18.44 -4.50 -5.03
N GLU A 280 -17.80 -4.72 -3.88
CA GLU A 280 -16.90 -5.86 -3.69
C GLU A 280 -17.68 -7.17 -3.57
N ALA A 281 -17.57 -8.02 -4.57
CA ALA A 281 -17.92 -9.42 -4.51
C ALA A 281 -16.65 -10.26 -4.23
N GLY A 282 -15.89 -9.83 -3.20
CA GLY A 282 -14.50 -10.21 -2.98
C GLY A 282 -14.24 -11.66 -2.61
N ARG A 283 -15.30 -12.43 -2.34
CA ARG A 283 -15.21 -13.84 -1.94
C ARG A 283 -16.07 -14.71 -2.89
N PRO A 284 -15.47 -15.51 -3.76
CA PRO A 284 -16.18 -16.41 -4.66
C PRO A 284 -17.21 -17.32 -3.97
N ASP A 285 -16.89 -17.79 -2.75
CA ASP A 285 -17.76 -18.61 -1.92
C ASP A 285 -18.99 -17.87 -1.37
N SER A 286 -19.10 -16.56 -1.55
CA SER A 286 -20.26 -15.75 -1.15
C SER A 286 -21.10 -15.26 -2.34
N ILE A 287 -20.68 -15.57 -3.57
CA ILE A 287 -21.35 -15.13 -4.79
C ILE A 287 -22.41 -16.15 -5.21
N THR A 288 -23.62 -15.67 -5.45
CA THR A 288 -24.70 -16.45 -6.07
C THR A 288 -25.31 -15.69 -7.24
N ARG A 289 -26.01 -16.38 -8.13
CA ARG A 289 -26.71 -15.78 -9.27
C ARG A 289 -27.74 -14.73 -8.80
N GLU A 290 -28.47 -15.03 -7.74
CA GLU A 290 -29.47 -14.13 -7.17
C GLU A 290 -28.84 -12.82 -6.64
N LYS A 291 -27.71 -12.93 -5.95
CA LYS A 291 -26.96 -11.74 -5.46
C LYS A 291 -26.44 -10.91 -6.63
N LEU A 292 -25.88 -11.53 -7.66
CA LEU A 292 -25.43 -10.82 -8.85
C LEU A 292 -26.58 -10.12 -9.58
N LYS A 293 -27.73 -10.79 -9.73
CA LYS A 293 -28.95 -10.20 -10.29
C LYS A 293 -29.44 -9.02 -9.45
N THR A 294 -29.39 -9.14 -8.12
CA THR A 294 -29.74 -8.04 -7.22
C THR A 294 -28.84 -6.84 -7.47
N ILE A 295 -27.51 -7.01 -7.46
CA ILE A 295 -26.56 -5.94 -7.71
C ILE A 295 -26.79 -5.32 -9.11
N LYS A 296 -27.08 -6.13 -10.13
CA LYS A 296 -27.27 -5.67 -11.51
C LYS A 296 -28.52 -4.83 -11.72
N ARG A 297 -29.54 -4.93 -10.85
CA ARG A 297 -30.74 -4.08 -10.92
C ARG A 297 -30.48 -2.62 -10.54
N HIS A 298 -29.38 -2.34 -9.84
CA HIS A 298 -28.96 -1.01 -9.44
C HIS A 298 -27.89 -0.45 -10.41
N PRO A 299 -27.64 0.87 -10.44
CA PRO A 299 -26.67 1.49 -11.32
C PRO A 299 -25.21 1.23 -10.89
N VAL A 300 -24.92 0.00 -10.44
CA VAL A 300 -23.58 -0.47 -10.11
C VAL A 300 -22.80 -0.67 -11.40
N THR A 301 -21.68 0.05 -11.52
CA THR A 301 -20.86 0.07 -12.73
C THR A 301 -19.68 -0.87 -12.68
N ARG A 302 -19.31 -1.37 -11.49
CA ARG A 302 -18.13 -2.21 -11.29
C ARG A 302 -18.32 -3.18 -10.14
N ILE A 303 -17.85 -4.41 -10.31
CA ILE A 303 -17.70 -5.37 -9.19
C ILE A 303 -16.24 -5.82 -9.07
N SER A 304 -15.88 -6.33 -7.90
CA SER A 304 -14.55 -6.89 -7.66
C SER A 304 -14.67 -8.34 -7.20
N ILE A 305 -14.04 -9.27 -7.93
CA ILE A 305 -13.96 -10.70 -7.57
C ILE A 305 -12.50 -11.00 -7.25
N ASN A 306 -12.17 -11.27 -5.98
CA ASN A 306 -10.81 -11.24 -5.48
C ASN A 306 -10.27 -12.65 -5.18
N PRO A 307 -9.57 -13.33 -6.11
CA PRO A 307 -8.98 -14.65 -5.87
C PRO A 307 -7.87 -14.60 -4.81
N GLN A 308 -7.06 -13.56 -4.81
CA GLN A 308 -5.79 -13.37 -4.10
C GLN A 308 -4.65 -14.23 -4.66
N THR A 309 -4.91 -15.47 -5.02
CA THR A 309 -4.04 -16.40 -5.73
C THR A 309 -4.87 -17.44 -6.48
N MET A 310 -4.29 -18.08 -7.47
CA MET A 310 -4.87 -19.20 -8.20
C MET A 310 -4.20 -20.54 -7.82
N LYS A 311 -3.90 -20.72 -6.51
CA LYS A 311 -3.30 -21.92 -5.93
C LYS A 311 -4.13 -22.38 -4.73
N ASP A 312 -4.76 -23.55 -4.83
CA ASP A 312 -5.70 -24.04 -3.81
C ASP A 312 -5.05 -24.22 -2.43
N GLU A 313 -3.82 -24.74 -2.38
CA GLU A 313 -3.08 -24.95 -1.12
C GLU A 313 -2.82 -23.59 -0.40
N THR A 314 -2.50 -22.55 -1.17
CA THR A 314 -2.30 -21.22 -0.60
C THR A 314 -3.63 -20.63 -0.12
N LEU A 315 -4.73 -20.81 -0.86
CA LEU A 315 -6.07 -20.35 -0.45
C LEU A 315 -6.45 -20.96 0.90
N GLU A 316 -6.26 -22.26 1.09
CA GLU A 316 -6.50 -22.96 2.35
C GLU A 316 -5.63 -22.40 3.48
N LEU A 317 -4.32 -22.24 3.21
CA LEU A 317 -3.34 -21.73 4.17
C LEU A 317 -3.70 -20.32 4.68
N ILE A 318 -4.15 -19.44 3.81
CA ILE A 318 -4.56 -18.08 4.20
C ILE A 318 -6.00 -17.98 4.75
N GLY A 319 -6.68 -19.12 4.93
CA GLY A 319 -8.00 -19.22 5.54
C GLY A 319 -9.15 -18.84 4.60
N ARG A 320 -8.96 -18.96 3.31
CA ARG A 320 -10.01 -18.85 2.30
C ARG A 320 -10.55 -20.25 1.95
N ARG A 321 -11.85 -20.43 2.05
CA ARG A 321 -12.49 -21.74 1.87
C ARG A 321 -13.00 -22.01 0.45
N HIS A 322 -12.72 -21.12 -0.50
CA HIS A 322 -13.04 -21.34 -1.90
C HIS A 322 -11.86 -21.96 -2.66
N THR A 323 -12.16 -22.55 -3.80
CA THR A 323 -11.18 -23.14 -4.71
C THR A 323 -10.96 -22.25 -5.93
N VAL A 324 -9.87 -22.53 -6.68
CA VAL A 324 -9.58 -21.91 -7.98
C VAL A 324 -10.74 -22.11 -8.96
N LEU A 325 -11.37 -23.29 -8.95
CA LEU A 325 -12.54 -23.56 -9.79
C LEU A 325 -13.70 -22.61 -9.45
N GLN A 326 -14.01 -22.43 -8.17
CA GLN A 326 -15.06 -21.50 -7.73
C GLN A 326 -14.75 -20.03 -8.11
N VAL A 327 -13.48 -19.63 -8.16
CA VAL A 327 -13.10 -18.31 -8.69
C VAL A 327 -13.50 -18.19 -10.15
N LYS A 328 -13.15 -19.19 -10.96
CA LYS A 328 -13.48 -19.22 -12.40
C LYS A 328 -14.99 -19.22 -12.62
N ASP A 329 -15.71 -20.06 -11.90
CA ASP A 329 -17.17 -20.17 -12.00
C ASP A 329 -17.85 -18.84 -11.60
N ALA A 330 -17.42 -18.21 -10.52
CA ALA A 330 -17.96 -16.93 -10.07
C ALA A 330 -17.69 -15.80 -11.08
N PHE A 331 -16.52 -15.79 -11.71
CA PHE A 331 -16.19 -14.82 -12.74
C PHE A 331 -17.05 -15.01 -14.00
N LEU A 332 -17.16 -16.23 -14.49
CA LEU A 332 -17.99 -16.55 -15.64
C LEU A 332 -19.47 -16.26 -15.38
N LEU A 333 -19.97 -16.61 -14.20
CA LEU A 333 -21.33 -16.29 -13.77
C LEU A 333 -21.58 -14.77 -13.76
N ALA A 334 -20.63 -13.98 -13.29
CA ALA A 334 -20.75 -12.53 -13.32
C ALA A 334 -20.80 -11.98 -14.76
N ARG A 335 -20.00 -12.54 -15.68
CA ARG A 335 -20.08 -12.21 -17.12
C ARG A 335 -21.44 -12.59 -17.73
N GLU A 336 -21.98 -13.77 -17.40
CA GLU A 336 -23.32 -14.21 -17.84
C GLU A 336 -24.43 -13.26 -17.37
N GLU A 337 -24.32 -12.74 -16.13
CA GLU A 337 -25.26 -11.76 -15.58
C GLU A 337 -25.02 -10.32 -16.11
N GLY A 338 -24.09 -10.15 -17.07
CA GLY A 338 -23.89 -8.91 -17.81
C GLY A 338 -22.97 -7.90 -17.16
N PHE A 339 -22.10 -8.32 -16.23
CA PHE A 339 -21.04 -7.42 -15.72
C PHE A 339 -19.90 -7.36 -16.72
N ASP A 340 -19.62 -6.15 -17.21
CA ASP A 340 -18.60 -5.83 -18.20
C ASP A 340 -17.41 -5.05 -17.62
N ASN A 341 -17.46 -4.73 -16.33
CA ASN A 341 -16.33 -4.12 -15.59
C ASN A 341 -16.08 -4.91 -14.29
N ILE A 342 -15.22 -5.91 -14.40
CA ILE A 342 -14.84 -6.80 -13.30
C ILE A 342 -13.37 -6.58 -12.96
N ASN A 343 -13.10 -6.21 -11.72
CA ASN A 343 -11.76 -6.17 -11.15
C ASN A 343 -11.42 -7.49 -10.47
N MET A 344 -10.17 -7.89 -10.53
CA MET A 344 -9.64 -8.99 -9.71
C MET A 344 -8.46 -8.49 -8.88
N ASP A 345 -8.36 -8.95 -7.62
CA ASP A 345 -7.23 -8.64 -6.74
C ASP A 345 -6.39 -9.87 -6.50
N ILE A 346 -5.06 -9.71 -6.55
CA ILE A 346 -4.10 -10.72 -6.13
C ILE A 346 -3.11 -10.15 -5.11
N ILE A 347 -2.50 -11.03 -4.33
CA ILE A 347 -1.46 -10.70 -3.36
C ILE A 347 -0.19 -11.46 -3.72
N VAL A 348 0.89 -10.72 -3.95
CA VAL A 348 2.24 -11.28 -4.15
C VAL A 348 2.94 -11.35 -2.79
N GLY A 349 3.67 -12.44 -2.55
CA GLY A 349 4.39 -12.67 -1.31
C GLY A 349 3.58 -13.44 -0.26
N LEU A 350 2.53 -14.14 -0.67
CA LEU A 350 1.80 -15.05 0.21
C LEU A 350 2.71 -16.19 0.71
N PRO A 351 2.48 -16.70 1.94
CA PRO A 351 3.29 -17.79 2.49
C PRO A 351 3.30 -19.01 1.57
N GLN A 352 4.48 -19.61 1.41
CA GLN A 352 4.73 -20.80 0.58
C GLN A 352 4.52 -20.62 -0.92
N GLU A 353 4.33 -19.40 -1.41
CA GLU A 353 4.32 -19.13 -2.85
C GLU A 353 5.72 -18.84 -3.38
N THR A 354 6.01 -19.41 -4.54
CA THR A 354 7.20 -19.15 -5.35
C THR A 354 6.89 -18.13 -6.44
N LYS A 355 7.92 -17.70 -7.15
CA LYS A 355 7.76 -16.84 -8.32
C LYS A 355 6.89 -17.52 -9.40
N GLU A 356 7.10 -18.81 -9.61
CA GLU A 356 6.35 -19.64 -10.56
C GLU A 356 4.86 -19.71 -10.19
N ASP A 357 4.52 -19.77 -8.90
CA ASP A 357 3.12 -19.76 -8.44
C ASP A 357 2.43 -18.43 -8.79
N VAL A 358 3.15 -17.31 -8.63
CA VAL A 358 2.66 -15.98 -9.01
C VAL A 358 2.49 -15.86 -10.52
N GLU A 359 3.46 -16.34 -11.31
CA GLU A 359 3.39 -16.37 -12.77
C GLU A 359 2.20 -17.22 -13.25
N ASN A 360 1.98 -18.39 -12.67
CA ASN A 360 0.82 -19.22 -12.95
C ASN A 360 -0.50 -18.52 -12.60
N THR A 361 -0.55 -17.83 -11.46
CA THR A 361 -1.72 -17.01 -11.06
C THR A 361 -2.04 -15.96 -12.11
N LEU A 362 -1.03 -15.22 -12.58
CA LEU A 362 -1.19 -14.20 -13.61
C LEU A 362 -1.67 -14.77 -14.94
N GLU A 363 -1.15 -15.94 -15.36
CA GLU A 363 -1.59 -16.61 -16.59
C GLU A 363 -3.04 -17.11 -16.51
N GLU A 364 -3.47 -17.65 -15.37
CA GLU A 364 -4.86 -18.07 -15.17
C GLU A 364 -5.82 -16.87 -15.18
N ILE A 365 -5.45 -15.75 -14.54
CA ILE A 365 -6.24 -14.52 -14.56
C ILE A 365 -6.29 -13.92 -15.97
N LYS A 366 -5.20 -13.93 -16.71
CA LYS A 366 -5.15 -13.46 -18.08
C LYS A 366 -6.10 -14.23 -18.99
N LYS A 367 -6.25 -15.56 -18.80
CA LYS A 367 -7.22 -16.38 -19.53
C LYS A 367 -8.67 -15.99 -19.22
N LEU A 368 -8.98 -15.56 -17.99
CA LEU A 368 -10.30 -15.08 -17.62
C LEU A 368 -10.61 -13.71 -18.24
N GLY A 369 -9.61 -12.85 -18.41
CA GLY A 369 -9.74 -11.54 -19.04
C GLY A 369 -10.55 -10.53 -18.22
N PRO A 370 -10.19 -10.25 -16.96
CA PRO A 370 -10.81 -9.16 -16.20
C PRO A 370 -10.50 -7.81 -16.84
N ASP A 371 -11.35 -6.82 -16.59
CA ASP A 371 -11.15 -5.45 -17.08
C ASP A 371 -10.07 -4.72 -16.30
N ASN A 372 -9.90 -5.08 -15.04
CA ASN A 372 -8.87 -4.54 -14.15
C ASN A 372 -8.23 -5.65 -13.31
N LEU A 373 -6.95 -5.49 -13.02
CA LEU A 373 -6.21 -6.32 -12.09
C LEU A 373 -5.49 -5.43 -11.08
N THR A 374 -5.74 -5.66 -9.79
CA THR A 374 -5.02 -5.01 -8.71
C THR A 374 -4.02 -6.00 -8.10
N VAL A 375 -2.76 -5.62 -8.07
CA VAL A 375 -1.67 -6.44 -7.50
C VAL A 375 -1.19 -5.80 -6.21
N HIS A 376 -1.37 -6.50 -5.10
CA HIS A 376 -0.89 -6.09 -3.79
C HIS A 376 0.38 -6.85 -3.41
N SER A 377 1.34 -6.16 -2.79
CA SER A 377 2.40 -6.83 -2.05
C SER A 377 1.91 -7.15 -0.64
N LEU A 378 2.17 -8.36 -0.15
CA LEU A 378 1.78 -8.74 1.21
C LEU A 378 2.42 -7.81 2.23
N ALA A 379 1.59 -7.14 3.02
CA ALA A 379 2.02 -6.34 4.16
C ALA A 379 1.43 -6.94 5.44
N ILE A 380 2.27 -7.51 6.29
CA ILE A 380 1.83 -8.11 7.55
C ILE A 380 1.53 -7.01 8.56
N LYS A 381 0.25 -6.75 8.78
CA LYS A 381 -0.24 -5.74 9.73
C LYS A 381 -0.31 -6.31 11.15
N ARG A 382 -0.25 -5.43 12.16
CA ARG A 382 -0.24 -5.83 13.59
C ARG A 382 -1.43 -6.70 13.98
N ALA A 383 -2.63 -6.39 13.48
CA ALA A 383 -3.87 -7.09 13.78
C ALA A 383 -4.09 -8.38 12.97
N ALA A 384 -3.30 -8.62 11.92
CA ALA A 384 -3.42 -9.82 11.09
C ALA A 384 -2.98 -11.09 11.84
N ARG A 385 -3.67 -12.22 11.62
CA ARG A 385 -3.29 -13.52 12.21
C ARG A 385 -1.89 -13.95 11.85
N LEU A 386 -1.42 -13.67 10.63
CA LEU A 386 -0.03 -13.88 10.22
C LEU A 386 0.98 -13.21 11.15
N ASN A 387 0.59 -12.14 11.85
CA ASN A 387 1.45 -11.48 12.84
C ASN A 387 1.18 -11.97 14.27
N THR A 388 -0.07 -12.15 14.65
CA THR A 388 -0.48 -12.52 16.02
C THR A 388 -0.24 -14.00 16.33
N GLN A 389 -0.22 -14.85 15.31
CA GLN A 389 -0.01 -16.30 15.38
C GLN A 389 1.27 -16.69 14.63
N LYS A 390 2.35 -15.94 14.83
CA LYS A 390 3.63 -16.12 14.10
C LYS A 390 4.18 -17.55 14.19
N GLU A 391 3.96 -18.24 15.28
CA GLU A 391 4.45 -19.62 15.49
C GLU A 391 3.77 -20.61 14.52
N GLU A 392 2.49 -20.42 14.17
CA GLU A 392 1.78 -21.25 13.20
C GLU A 392 2.33 -21.07 11.78
N TYR A 393 2.89 -19.90 11.49
CA TYR A 393 3.44 -19.54 10.18
C TYR A 393 4.97 -19.49 10.17
N ALA A 394 5.62 -19.86 11.28
CA ALA A 394 7.08 -19.88 11.41
C ALA A 394 7.69 -20.88 10.43
N GLY A 395 8.73 -20.46 9.71
CA GLY A 395 9.41 -21.28 8.70
C GLY A 395 8.80 -21.25 7.30
N MET A 396 7.67 -20.54 7.10
CA MET A 396 7.09 -20.33 5.77
C MET A 396 7.91 -19.30 5.01
N LYS A 397 8.52 -19.70 3.90
CA LYS A 397 9.19 -18.78 2.96
C LYS A 397 8.18 -18.17 2.00
N SER A 398 8.41 -16.95 1.56
CA SER A 398 7.64 -16.27 0.51
C SER A 398 8.58 -15.67 -0.54
N VAL A 399 8.03 -15.22 -1.66
CA VAL A 399 8.76 -14.55 -2.75
C VAL A 399 9.53 -13.30 -2.29
N ASN A 400 9.18 -12.74 -1.14
CA ASN A 400 9.80 -11.53 -0.58
C ASN A 400 10.90 -11.85 0.46
N SER A 401 11.26 -13.11 0.66
CA SER A 401 12.30 -13.54 1.62
C SER A 401 13.64 -13.83 0.94
#